data_febf77904e1f29b7d97a3622c4ecf284
#
_entry.id   febf77904e1f29b7d97a3622c4ecf284
#
_cell.length_a   1.000
_cell.length_b   1.000
_cell.length_c   1.000
_cell.angle_alpha   90.00
_cell.angle_beta   90.00
_cell.angle_gamma   90.00
#
_symmetry.space_group_name_H-M   'P 1'
#
loop_
_entity.id
_entity.type
_entity.pdbx_description
1 polymer ?
#
loop_
_entity_poly.entity_id
_entity_poly.type
_entity_poly.pdbx_seq_one_letter_code
_entity_poly.pdbx_strand_id
1 'polypeptide(L)'
;MDAIHINWTKPFRNRFNAPYEVEDFEILTTILSALKWREKNGNIKMVTDSVGAQYYKKTGLDVIWNSVENILDNVDVNSNVFWAAGKIFALKEQNAPVAMIDTDFIVWEKIDEEKLADVSVIHFENLYPDVYPPIDFFHMDNYEFDNDFDWNIKACNTAFCVIKNEKLLRYYTDKSIEFMRHTSEQNDRLSYMVFAEQRMLPMCAKKLNMSIMSFSDLNRLFKNGDNMFTHTWLSLIHI
;
A
#
# COMPACT_ATOMS: atom_id res chain seq x y z
N MET A 1 7.08 -11.33 -12.03
CA MET A 1 7.02 -11.23 -10.54
C MET A 1 5.60 -11.45 -10.06
N ASP A 2 5.45 -11.89 -8.81
CA ASP A 2 4.12 -12.05 -8.22
C ASP A 2 3.61 -10.70 -7.68
N ALA A 3 2.30 -10.49 -7.78
CA ALA A 3 1.64 -9.31 -7.22
C ALA A 3 0.69 -9.68 -6.09
N ILE A 4 0.40 -8.69 -5.25
CA ILE A 4 -0.60 -8.79 -4.19
C ILE A 4 -1.58 -7.63 -4.26
N HIS A 5 -2.87 -7.93 -4.18
CA HIS A 5 -3.88 -7.02 -3.65
C HIS A 5 -4.00 -7.21 -2.15
N ILE A 6 -4.33 -6.15 -1.43
CA ILE A 6 -4.47 -6.21 0.02
C ILE A 6 -5.82 -5.61 0.42
N ASN A 7 -6.52 -6.31 1.29
CA ASN A 7 -7.73 -5.80 1.89
C ASN A 7 -7.85 -6.24 3.35
N TRP A 8 -7.63 -5.30 4.27
CA TRP A 8 -7.83 -5.50 5.70
C TRP A 8 -9.16 -4.91 6.13
N THR A 9 -10.16 -5.77 6.41
CA THR A 9 -11.54 -5.34 6.63
C THR A 9 -11.81 -4.70 8.00
N LYS A 10 -10.92 -4.87 8.98
CA LYS A 10 -11.10 -4.38 10.35
C LYS A 10 -11.29 -2.84 10.42
N PRO A 11 -10.56 -1.99 9.67
CA PRO A 11 -10.80 -0.54 9.66
C PRO A 11 -12.21 -0.17 9.22
N PHE A 12 -12.72 -0.80 8.16
CA PHE A 12 -14.10 -0.59 7.69
C PHE A 12 -15.11 -0.96 8.77
N ARG A 13 -15.01 -2.16 9.32
CA ARG A 13 -15.95 -2.65 10.35
C ARG A 13 -15.94 -1.80 11.60
N ASN A 14 -14.78 -1.34 12.05
CA ASN A 14 -14.67 -0.45 13.22
C ASN A 14 -15.23 0.94 12.95
N ARG A 15 -15.09 1.45 11.72
CA ARG A 15 -15.58 2.77 11.34
C ARG A 15 -17.11 2.82 11.23
N PHE A 16 -17.69 1.83 10.55
CA PHE A 16 -19.10 1.83 10.20
C PHE A 16 -19.97 1.00 11.15
N ASN A 17 -19.36 0.20 12.03
CA ASN A 17 -20.03 -0.76 12.90
C ASN A 17 -21.05 -1.64 12.11
N ALA A 18 -20.65 -2.06 10.92
CA ALA A 18 -21.47 -2.78 9.96
C ALA A 18 -20.73 -4.04 9.44
N PRO A 19 -21.44 -5.03 8.88
CA PRO A 19 -20.82 -6.10 8.10
C PRO A 19 -19.96 -5.52 6.97
N TYR A 20 -18.89 -6.22 6.64
CA TYR A 20 -18.03 -5.81 5.53
C TYR A 20 -18.78 -6.00 4.21
N GLU A 21 -18.88 -4.94 3.45
CA GLU A 21 -19.45 -4.89 2.10
C GLU A 21 -18.59 -3.98 1.23
N VAL A 22 -18.57 -4.24 -0.07
CA VAL A 22 -17.83 -3.48 -1.07
C VAL A 22 -18.83 -2.93 -2.07
N GLU A 23 -18.70 -1.66 -2.41
CA GLU A 23 -19.56 -1.00 -3.40
C GLU A 23 -19.33 -1.56 -4.81
N ASP A 24 -20.35 -1.54 -5.66
CA ASP A 24 -20.32 -2.11 -7.01
C ASP A 24 -19.16 -1.56 -7.85
N PHE A 25 -18.90 -0.27 -7.76
CA PHE A 25 -17.81 0.35 -8.50
C PHE A 25 -16.44 -0.16 -8.04
N GLU A 26 -16.25 -0.31 -6.74
CA GLU A 26 -15.03 -0.85 -6.15
C GLU A 26 -14.83 -2.32 -6.51
N ILE A 27 -15.91 -3.10 -6.56
CA ILE A 27 -15.89 -4.49 -7.08
C ILE A 27 -15.41 -4.51 -8.54
N LEU A 28 -15.97 -3.66 -9.38
CA LEU A 28 -15.61 -3.61 -10.81
C LEU A 28 -14.15 -3.20 -11.02
N THR A 29 -13.65 -2.21 -10.29
CA THR A 29 -12.25 -1.80 -10.37
C THR A 29 -11.31 -2.88 -9.87
N THR A 30 -11.65 -3.57 -8.78
CA THR A 30 -10.91 -4.71 -8.23
C THR A 30 -10.82 -5.86 -9.24
N ILE A 31 -11.94 -6.21 -9.86
CA ILE A 31 -11.98 -7.25 -10.91
C ILE A 31 -11.05 -6.86 -12.07
N LEU A 32 -11.20 -5.64 -12.56
CA LEU A 32 -10.43 -5.16 -13.70
C LEU A 32 -8.93 -5.11 -13.38
N SER A 33 -8.56 -4.62 -12.20
CA SER A 33 -7.17 -4.59 -11.73
C SER A 33 -6.55 -6.00 -11.69
N ALA A 34 -7.22 -6.95 -11.02
CA ALA A 34 -6.73 -8.32 -10.91
C ALA A 34 -6.59 -9.01 -12.28
N LEU A 35 -7.61 -8.91 -13.13
CA LEU A 35 -7.62 -9.59 -14.43
C LEU A 35 -6.61 -8.96 -15.40
N LYS A 36 -6.44 -7.63 -15.38
CA LYS A 36 -5.42 -6.97 -16.22
C LYS A 36 -4.00 -7.33 -15.80
N TRP A 37 -3.74 -7.39 -14.50
CA TRP A 37 -2.45 -7.89 -14.03
C TRP A 37 -2.19 -9.32 -14.49
N ARG A 38 -3.16 -10.24 -14.32
CA ARG A 38 -3.02 -11.64 -14.73
C ARG A 38 -2.80 -11.79 -16.24
N GLU A 39 -3.47 -10.96 -17.04
CA GLU A 39 -3.32 -10.97 -18.51
C GLU A 39 -1.90 -10.55 -18.94
N LYS A 40 -1.32 -9.53 -18.29
CA LYS A 40 -0.09 -8.86 -18.75
C LYS A 40 1.17 -9.26 -17.97
N ASN A 41 1.04 -9.55 -16.67
CA ASN A 41 2.19 -9.61 -15.76
C ASN A 41 2.33 -10.93 -14.99
N GLY A 42 1.30 -11.76 -14.91
CA GLY A 42 1.34 -13.06 -14.27
C GLY A 42 0.50 -13.19 -13.02
N ASN A 43 1.02 -13.83 -11.98
CA ASN A 43 0.22 -14.15 -10.80
C ASN A 43 -0.09 -12.91 -9.96
N ILE A 44 -1.32 -12.89 -9.42
CA ILE A 44 -1.73 -11.95 -8.39
C ILE A 44 -2.58 -12.68 -7.35
N LYS A 45 -2.37 -12.40 -6.08
CA LYS A 45 -3.16 -12.95 -4.99
C LYS A 45 -3.81 -11.85 -4.16
N MET A 46 -4.90 -12.20 -3.49
CA MET A 46 -5.50 -11.36 -2.45
C MET A 46 -4.95 -11.74 -1.10
N VAL A 47 -4.46 -10.76 -0.34
CA VAL A 47 -4.07 -10.89 1.06
C VAL A 47 -5.09 -10.15 1.92
N THR A 48 -5.73 -10.86 2.85
CA THR A 48 -6.86 -10.31 3.61
C THR A 48 -6.95 -10.91 5.02
N ASP A 49 -7.98 -10.54 5.78
CA ASP A 49 -8.38 -11.19 7.02
C ASP A 49 -9.50 -12.22 6.79
N SER A 50 -9.89 -12.97 7.83
CA SER A 50 -10.92 -14.01 7.76
C SER A 50 -12.25 -13.49 7.23
N VAL A 51 -12.63 -12.25 7.55
CA VAL A 51 -13.88 -11.65 7.10
C VAL A 51 -13.83 -11.35 5.61
N GLY A 52 -12.73 -10.77 5.12
CA GLY A 52 -12.53 -10.54 3.69
C GLY A 52 -12.49 -11.84 2.90
N ALA A 53 -11.77 -12.85 3.38
CA ALA A 53 -11.71 -14.16 2.72
C ALA A 53 -13.09 -14.82 2.60
N GLN A 54 -13.92 -14.75 3.64
CA GLN A 54 -15.30 -15.25 3.60
C GLN A 54 -16.17 -14.44 2.64
N TYR A 55 -16.03 -13.11 2.63
CA TYR A 55 -16.75 -12.23 1.72
C TYR A 55 -16.46 -12.58 0.25
N TYR A 56 -15.19 -12.66 -0.14
CA TYR A 56 -14.80 -12.98 -1.51
C TYR A 56 -15.27 -14.36 -1.94
N LYS A 57 -15.18 -15.36 -1.06
CA LYS A 57 -15.70 -16.69 -1.35
C LYS A 57 -17.23 -16.70 -1.51
N LYS A 58 -17.96 -15.99 -0.65
CA LYS A 58 -19.43 -15.92 -0.69
C LYS A 58 -19.93 -15.23 -1.96
N THR A 59 -19.23 -14.18 -2.42
CA THR A 59 -19.58 -13.42 -3.62
C THR A 59 -19.04 -14.04 -4.90
N GLY A 60 -18.21 -15.08 -4.82
CA GLY A 60 -17.56 -15.70 -5.98
C GLY A 60 -16.44 -14.88 -6.59
N LEU A 61 -15.96 -13.85 -5.87
CA LEU A 61 -14.84 -13.00 -6.33
C LEU A 61 -13.48 -13.64 -6.15
N ASP A 62 -13.37 -14.68 -5.32
CA ASP A 62 -12.11 -15.40 -5.06
C ASP A 62 -11.43 -15.95 -6.32
N VAL A 63 -12.19 -16.20 -7.39
CA VAL A 63 -11.70 -16.74 -8.68
C VAL A 63 -10.89 -15.73 -9.51
N ILE A 64 -11.00 -14.41 -9.22
CA ILE A 64 -10.25 -13.40 -9.98
C ILE A 64 -8.76 -13.38 -9.63
N TRP A 65 -8.39 -13.88 -8.46
CA TRP A 65 -7.00 -14.06 -8.01
C TRP A 65 -6.52 -15.50 -8.19
N ASN A 66 -5.21 -15.70 -8.17
CA ASN A 66 -4.62 -17.03 -8.16
C ASN A 66 -4.83 -17.72 -6.81
N SER A 67 -4.87 -16.95 -5.72
CA SER A 67 -5.20 -17.40 -4.37
C SER A 67 -5.73 -16.24 -3.51
N VAL A 68 -6.44 -16.59 -2.43
CA VAL A 68 -6.83 -15.68 -1.36
C VAL A 68 -6.17 -16.16 -0.08
N GLU A 69 -5.30 -15.34 0.51
CA GLU A 69 -4.53 -15.65 1.72
C GLU A 69 -5.09 -14.88 2.92
N ASN A 70 -5.45 -15.64 3.97
CA ASN A 70 -5.98 -15.08 5.21
C ASN A 70 -4.87 -14.98 6.25
N ILE A 71 -4.16 -13.85 6.29
CA ILE A 71 -3.04 -13.64 7.21
C ILE A 71 -3.15 -12.34 8.03
N LEU A 72 -4.19 -11.52 7.81
CA LEU A 72 -4.32 -10.20 8.46
C LEU A 72 -5.17 -10.20 9.74
N ASP A 73 -5.59 -11.36 10.24
CA ASP A 73 -6.41 -11.42 11.47
C ASP A 73 -5.68 -10.89 12.72
N ASN A 74 -4.35 -11.08 12.76
CA ASN A 74 -3.51 -10.74 13.91
C ASN A 74 -2.81 -9.37 13.79
N VAL A 75 -3.27 -8.49 12.91
CA VAL A 75 -2.75 -7.12 12.82
C VAL A 75 -3.08 -6.37 14.11
N ASP A 76 -2.05 -6.05 14.90
CA ASP A 76 -2.10 -5.60 16.29
C ASP A 76 -1.84 -4.09 16.47
N VAL A 77 -2.28 -3.28 15.50
CA VAL A 77 -2.18 -1.82 15.56
C VAL A 77 -3.56 -1.16 15.57
N ASN A 78 -3.62 0.11 15.98
CA ASN A 78 -4.86 0.88 16.00
C ASN A 78 -5.40 1.08 14.58
N SER A 79 -6.43 0.32 14.21
CA SER A 79 -7.03 0.35 12.86
C SER A 79 -7.76 1.65 12.52
N ASN A 80 -8.07 2.50 13.50
CA ASN A 80 -8.65 3.81 13.24
C ASN A 80 -7.59 4.82 12.78
N VAL A 81 -6.36 4.72 13.26
CA VAL A 81 -5.22 5.53 12.85
C VAL A 81 -4.54 4.91 11.62
N PHE A 82 -4.25 3.62 11.69
CA PHE A 82 -3.49 2.88 10.68
C PHE A 82 -4.39 2.02 9.79
N TRP A 83 -5.33 2.67 9.12
CA TRP A 83 -6.34 1.98 8.29
C TRP A 83 -5.76 1.19 7.10
N ALA A 84 -4.59 1.57 6.60
CA ALA A 84 -3.89 0.84 5.54
C ALA A 84 -2.75 -0.06 6.07
N ALA A 85 -2.64 -0.28 7.40
CA ALA A 85 -1.58 -1.11 7.97
C ALA A 85 -1.54 -2.53 7.39
N GLY A 86 -2.68 -3.05 6.95
CA GLY A 86 -2.76 -4.33 6.27
C GLY A 86 -1.76 -4.46 5.10
N LYS A 87 -1.45 -3.36 4.39
CA LYS A 87 -0.44 -3.35 3.31
C LYS A 87 0.95 -3.71 3.84
N ILE A 88 1.36 -3.10 4.95
CA ILE A 88 2.68 -3.32 5.55
C ILE A 88 2.81 -4.74 6.10
N PHE A 89 1.78 -5.21 6.82
CA PHE A 89 1.76 -6.57 7.35
C PHE A 89 1.70 -7.62 6.24
N ALA A 90 0.95 -7.36 5.17
CA ALA A 90 0.93 -8.25 4.00
C ALA A 90 2.30 -8.31 3.31
N LEU A 91 2.96 -7.16 3.10
CA LEU A 91 4.29 -7.10 2.51
C LEU A 91 5.34 -7.83 3.36
N LYS A 92 5.24 -7.78 4.69
CA LYS A 92 6.15 -8.47 5.59
C LYS A 92 6.15 -9.99 5.38
N GLU A 93 5.03 -10.56 4.98
CA GLU A 93 4.87 -12.00 4.72
C GLU A 93 5.23 -12.40 3.27
N GLN A 94 5.62 -11.43 2.41
CA GLN A 94 6.07 -11.71 1.05
C GLN A 94 7.58 -11.83 0.97
N ASN A 95 8.05 -12.40 -0.14
CA ASN A 95 9.46 -12.38 -0.55
C ASN A 95 9.61 -11.42 -1.75
N ALA A 96 10.73 -10.73 -1.83
CA ALA A 96 11.06 -9.93 -3.01
C ALA A 96 11.54 -10.85 -4.17
N PRO A 97 11.27 -10.48 -5.44
CA PRO A 97 10.53 -9.30 -5.87
C PRO A 97 9.02 -9.44 -5.73
N VAL A 98 8.37 -8.42 -5.23
CA VAL A 98 6.91 -8.37 -5.04
C VAL A 98 6.34 -7.05 -5.57
N ALA A 99 5.19 -7.12 -6.27
CA ALA A 99 4.38 -5.98 -6.62
C ALA A 99 3.18 -5.86 -5.67
N MET A 100 2.97 -4.69 -5.07
CA MET A 100 1.78 -4.34 -4.31
C MET A 100 0.92 -3.41 -5.15
N ILE A 101 -0.37 -3.71 -5.26
CA ILE A 101 -1.31 -2.99 -6.10
C ILE A 101 -2.57 -2.70 -5.28
N ASP A 102 -3.03 -1.44 -5.25
CA ASP A 102 -4.33 -1.12 -4.68
C ASP A 102 -5.45 -1.66 -5.55
N THR A 103 -6.56 -2.06 -4.94
CA THR A 103 -7.69 -2.71 -5.65
C THR A 103 -8.37 -1.77 -6.67
N ASP A 104 -8.17 -0.47 -6.53
CA ASP A 104 -8.63 0.59 -7.42
C ASP A 104 -7.54 1.10 -8.38
N PHE A 105 -6.41 0.40 -8.48
CA PHE A 105 -5.30 0.72 -9.38
C PHE A 105 -5.17 -0.32 -10.50
N ILE A 106 -5.16 0.13 -11.74
CA ILE A 106 -5.14 -0.76 -12.91
C ILE A 106 -3.83 -0.60 -13.66
N VAL A 107 -3.13 -1.72 -13.90
CA VAL A 107 -1.93 -1.80 -14.75
C VAL A 107 -2.33 -2.38 -16.10
N TRP A 108 -2.35 -1.54 -17.14
CA TRP A 108 -2.83 -1.92 -18.47
C TRP A 108 -1.82 -2.71 -19.30
N GLU A 109 -0.53 -2.48 -19.07
CA GLU A 109 0.55 -3.00 -19.88
C GLU A 109 1.51 -3.87 -19.07
N LYS A 110 2.35 -4.62 -19.78
CA LYS A 110 3.38 -5.42 -19.16
C LYS A 110 4.46 -4.54 -18.52
N ILE A 111 4.80 -4.85 -17.28
CA ILE A 111 5.93 -4.23 -16.57
C ILE A 111 7.23 -4.86 -17.01
N ASP A 112 8.18 -4.02 -17.43
CA ASP A 112 9.53 -4.46 -17.79
C ASP A 112 10.40 -4.56 -16.52
N GLU A 113 10.52 -5.77 -15.99
CA GLU A 113 11.22 -6.04 -14.72
C GLU A 113 12.71 -5.70 -14.77
N GLU A 114 13.33 -5.69 -15.95
CA GLU A 114 14.75 -5.35 -16.11
C GLU A 114 15.02 -3.87 -15.88
N LYS A 115 14.02 -3.00 -16.12
CA LYS A 115 14.13 -1.56 -15.93
C LYS A 115 13.80 -1.07 -14.52
N LEU A 116 13.34 -1.96 -13.64
CA LEU A 116 12.95 -1.59 -12.29
C LEU A 116 14.15 -1.31 -11.41
N ALA A 117 14.07 -0.25 -10.60
CA ALA A 117 14.95 0.04 -9.48
C ALA A 117 14.76 -0.97 -8.33
N ASP A 118 15.53 -0.85 -7.24
CA ASP A 118 15.31 -1.63 -6.01
C ASP A 118 13.89 -1.42 -5.46
N VAL A 119 13.39 -0.17 -5.58
CA VAL A 119 11.99 0.21 -5.38
C VAL A 119 11.49 0.99 -6.59
N SER A 120 10.30 0.65 -7.07
CA SER A 120 9.61 1.39 -8.13
C SER A 120 8.20 1.69 -7.68
N VAL A 121 7.82 2.98 -7.64
CA VAL A 121 6.53 3.46 -7.13
C VAL A 121 5.78 4.21 -8.22
N ILE A 122 4.47 4.41 -8.07
CA ILE A 122 3.70 5.07 -9.13
C ILE A 122 4.14 6.51 -9.35
N HIS A 123 4.29 7.32 -8.29
CA HIS A 123 4.84 8.68 -8.36
C HIS A 123 5.38 9.13 -7.00
N PHE A 124 6.15 10.21 -7.00
CA PHE A 124 6.55 10.90 -5.78
C PHE A 124 5.52 11.95 -5.38
N GLU A 125 5.34 12.12 -4.07
CA GLU A 125 4.49 13.13 -3.46
C GLU A 125 5.30 14.36 -3.02
N ASN A 126 4.68 15.54 -3.05
CA ASN A 126 5.25 16.72 -2.42
C ASN A 126 5.01 16.66 -0.91
N LEU A 127 5.98 17.15 -0.14
CA LEU A 127 5.88 17.18 1.32
C LEU A 127 5.01 18.37 1.79
N TYR A 128 3.70 18.25 1.63
CA TYR A 128 2.76 19.22 2.21
C TYR A 128 2.68 18.98 3.73
N PRO A 129 2.93 20.01 4.58
CA PRO A 129 3.01 19.84 6.05
C PRO A 129 1.75 19.24 6.68
N ASP A 130 0.58 19.51 6.11
CA ASP A 130 -0.71 18.98 6.58
C ASP A 130 -0.88 17.46 6.35
N VAL A 131 -0.06 16.88 5.45
CA VAL A 131 -0.08 15.45 5.10
C VAL A 131 1.19 14.76 5.59
N TYR A 132 2.34 15.41 5.42
CA TYR A 132 3.67 14.91 5.77
C TYR A 132 4.35 15.88 6.76
N PRO A 133 3.90 15.90 8.01
CA PRO A 133 4.41 16.81 9.02
C PRO A 133 5.88 16.52 9.38
N PRO A 134 6.55 17.48 10.08
CA PRO A 134 7.90 17.29 10.60
C PRO A 134 7.91 16.28 11.75
N ILE A 135 9.13 15.89 12.16
CA ILE A 135 9.36 14.87 13.19
C ILE A 135 8.66 15.18 14.52
N ASP A 136 8.62 16.44 14.93
CA ASP A 136 8.05 16.88 16.22
C ASP A 136 6.52 16.72 16.31
N PHE A 137 5.86 16.45 15.19
CA PHE A 137 4.43 16.15 15.14
C PHE A 137 4.10 14.78 15.75
N PHE A 138 5.01 13.82 15.63
CA PHE A 138 4.72 12.43 15.98
C PHE A 138 4.92 12.19 17.47
N HIS A 139 3.85 11.78 18.16
CA HIS A 139 3.87 11.40 19.55
C HIS A 139 4.06 9.89 19.69
N MET A 140 5.18 9.50 20.27
CA MET A 140 5.65 8.13 20.31
C MET A 140 5.96 7.67 21.73
N ASP A 141 5.66 6.41 22.05
CA ASP A 141 5.94 5.79 23.34
C ASP A 141 7.17 4.88 23.24
N ASN A 142 8.28 5.26 23.89
CA ASN A 142 9.51 4.48 23.88
C ASN A 142 10.04 4.14 22.47
N TYR A 143 9.97 5.10 21.55
CA TYR A 143 10.43 4.97 20.18
C TYR A 143 11.29 6.18 19.81
N GLU A 144 12.41 5.90 19.17
CA GLU A 144 13.27 6.93 18.60
C GLU A 144 13.37 6.71 17.08
N PHE A 145 13.16 7.78 16.32
CA PHE A 145 13.41 7.73 14.89
C PHE A 145 14.89 7.49 14.62
N ASP A 146 15.16 6.75 13.58
CA ASP A 146 16.52 6.54 13.13
C ASP A 146 17.17 7.88 12.71
N ASN A 147 18.29 8.22 13.31
CA ASN A 147 19.01 9.49 13.09
C ASN A 147 19.49 9.67 11.64
N ASP A 148 19.61 8.57 10.88
CA ASP A 148 20.02 8.59 9.48
C ASP A 148 18.83 8.77 8.51
N PHE A 149 17.61 8.91 9.01
CA PHE A 149 16.46 9.17 8.15
C PHE A 149 16.51 10.59 7.58
N ASP A 150 16.41 10.69 6.26
CA ASP A 150 16.33 11.99 5.58
C ASP A 150 14.89 12.51 5.54
N TRP A 151 14.61 13.45 6.42
CA TRP A 151 13.30 14.09 6.51
C TRP A 151 12.96 15.02 5.35
N ASN A 152 13.88 15.29 4.43
CA ASN A 152 13.65 16.08 3.21
C ASN A 152 13.36 15.20 1.99
N ILE A 153 13.47 13.87 2.12
CA ILE A 153 13.14 12.98 1.00
C ILE A 153 11.64 13.02 0.71
N LYS A 154 11.30 13.06 -0.58
CA LYS A 154 9.89 13.01 -1.01
C LYS A 154 9.25 11.70 -0.58
N ALA A 155 7.98 11.74 -0.20
CA ALA A 155 7.18 10.54 0.00
C ALA A 155 6.89 9.85 -1.35
N CYS A 156 6.53 8.57 -1.29
CA CYS A 156 6.19 7.76 -2.46
C CYS A 156 4.71 7.39 -2.40
N ASN A 157 3.96 7.62 -3.46
CA ASN A 157 2.64 7.02 -3.56
C ASN A 157 2.78 5.52 -3.85
N THR A 158 2.16 4.70 -3.02
CA THR A 158 2.30 3.25 -2.98
C THR A 158 1.06 2.50 -3.51
N ALA A 159 0.14 3.20 -4.20
CA ALA A 159 -1.00 2.55 -4.87
C ALA A 159 -0.54 1.47 -5.87
N PHE A 160 0.63 1.69 -6.46
CA PHE A 160 1.41 0.67 -7.15
C PHE A 160 2.87 0.78 -6.75
N CYS A 161 3.40 -0.29 -6.18
CA CYS A 161 4.77 -0.34 -5.68
C CYS A 161 5.40 -1.70 -5.98
N VAL A 162 6.60 -1.70 -6.52
CA VAL A 162 7.42 -2.91 -6.69
C VAL A 162 8.66 -2.80 -5.81
N ILE A 163 8.89 -3.80 -4.97
CA ILE A 163 10.10 -3.93 -4.15
C ILE A 163 10.88 -5.16 -4.63
N LYS A 164 12.06 -4.93 -5.21
CA LYS A 164 12.93 -5.99 -5.75
C LYS A 164 13.94 -6.50 -4.73
N ASN A 165 14.23 -5.71 -3.71
CA ASN A 165 15.30 -6.00 -2.77
C ASN A 165 14.76 -6.54 -1.45
N GLU A 166 15.11 -7.78 -1.11
CA GLU A 166 14.64 -8.46 0.10
C GLU A 166 15.06 -7.75 1.39
N LYS A 167 16.30 -7.27 1.47
CA LYS A 167 16.79 -6.54 2.65
C LYS A 167 15.98 -5.27 2.90
N LEU A 168 15.63 -4.55 1.82
CA LEU A 168 14.81 -3.37 1.92
C LEU A 168 13.37 -3.71 2.32
N LEU A 169 12.78 -4.75 1.73
CA LEU A 169 11.44 -5.21 2.07
C LEU A 169 11.31 -5.48 3.58
N ARG A 170 12.25 -6.24 4.14
CA ARG A 170 12.28 -6.54 5.58
C ARG A 170 12.49 -5.28 6.43
N TYR A 171 13.49 -4.48 6.09
CA TYR A 171 13.80 -3.28 6.86
C TYR A 171 12.65 -2.27 6.87
N TYR A 172 12.03 -2.02 5.72
CA TYR A 172 10.89 -1.11 5.60
C TYR A 172 9.69 -1.61 6.41
N THR A 173 9.31 -2.87 6.24
CA THR A 173 8.14 -3.43 6.94
C THR A 173 8.37 -3.47 8.45
N ASP A 174 9.57 -3.85 8.92
CA ASP A 174 9.90 -3.87 10.34
C ASP A 174 9.86 -2.46 10.94
N LYS A 175 10.46 -1.45 10.28
CA LYS A 175 10.45 -0.06 10.76
C LYS A 175 9.06 0.56 10.77
N SER A 176 8.25 0.28 9.76
CA SER A 176 6.87 0.76 9.70
C SER A 176 5.99 0.12 10.79
N ILE A 177 6.13 -1.18 11.03
CA ILE A 177 5.39 -1.88 12.10
C ILE A 177 5.85 -1.39 13.49
N GLU A 178 7.15 -1.24 13.70
CA GLU A 178 7.71 -0.69 14.94
C GLU A 178 7.12 0.70 15.21
N PHE A 179 7.14 1.62 14.24
CA PHE A 179 6.52 2.93 14.34
C PHE A 179 5.03 2.84 14.71
N MET A 180 4.25 2.03 14.00
CA MET A 180 2.81 1.90 14.26
C MET A 180 2.50 1.35 15.67
N ARG A 181 3.31 0.43 16.17
CA ARG A 181 3.13 -0.18 17.50
C ARG A 181 3.49 0.75 18.65
N HIS A 182 4.44 1.66 18.42
CA HIS A 182 4.92 2.61 19.42
C HIS A 182 4.26 4.00 19.31
N THR A 183 3.29 4.15 18.42
CA THR A 183 2.51 5.39 18.34
C THR A 183 1.62 5.53 19.57
N SER A 184 1.75 6.64 20.29
CA SER A 184 0.88 6.98 21.42
C SER A 184 -0.58 7.09 20.99
N GLU A 185 -1.51 6.94 21.93
CA GLU A 185 -2.94 7.03 21.62
C GLU A 185 -3.32 8.37 21.00
N GLN A 186 -4.02 8.34 19.87
CA GLN A 186 -4.42 9.52 19.13
C GLN A 186 -5.54 9.25 18.13
N ASN A 187 -6.03 10.32 17.49
CA ASN A 187 -7.13 10.28 16.53
C ASN A 187 -6.75 10.77 15.11
N ASP A 188 -5.47 11.08 14.85
CA ASP A 188 -5.04 11.42 13.49
C ASP A 188 -5.18 10.20 12.57
N ARG A 189 -5.86 10.40 11.45
CA ARG A 189 -6.19 9.33 10.52
C ARG A 189 -5.44 9.44 9.19
N LEU A 190 -4.60 10.44 9.03
CA LEU A 190 -3.89 10.71 7.79
C LEU A 190 -2.39 10.67 7.99
N SER A 191 -1.83 11.60 8.76
CA SER A 191 -0.39 11.84 8.82
C SER A 191 0.41 10.64 9.29
N TYR A 192 -0.06 9.94 10.32
CA TYR A 192 0.61 8.75 10.84
C TYR A 192 0.57 7.58 9.86
N MET A 193 -0.59 7.37 9.19
CA MET A 193 -0.70 6.28 8.23
C MET A 193 0.17 6.52 7.00
N VAL A 194 0.09 7.72 6.40
CA VAL A 194 0.90 8.03 5.20
C VAL A 194 2.39 8.12 5.52
N PHE A 195 2.76 8.47 6.77
CA PHE A 195 4.14 8.37 7.21
C PHE A 195 4.62 6.92 7.17
N ALA A 196 3.91 6.00 7.82
CA ALA A 196 4.28 4.59 7.91
C ALA A 196 4.34 3.91 6.52
N GLU A 197 3.42 4.26 5.63
CA GLU A 197 3.30 3.62 4.32
C GLU A 197 4.15 4.33 3.26
N GLN A 198 3.99 5.65 3.11
CA GLN A 198 4.46 6.37 1.93
C GLN A 198 5.80 7.09 2.16
N ARG A 199 6.09 7.52 3.39
CA ARG A 199 7.31 8.26 3.68
C ARG A 199 8.43 7.38 4.24
N MET A 200 8.09 6.39 5.04
CA MET A 200 9.06 5.44 5.60
C MET A 200 9.79 4.65 4.50
N LEU A 201 9.10 4.26 3.43
CA LEU A 201 9.67 3.50 2.33
C LEU A 201 10.89 4.19 1.68
N PRO A 202 10.81 5.44 1.19
CA PRO A 202 11.96 6.12 0.61
C PRO A 202 13.04 6.46 1.64
N MET A 203 12.68 6.73 2.91
CA MET A 203 13.67 6.92 3.98
C MET A 203 14.50 5.65 4.20
N CYS A 204 13.86 4.49 4.28
CA CYS A 204 14.52 3.20 4.41
C CYS A 204 15.40 2.88 3.20
N ALA A 205 14.90 3.13 1.99
CA ALA A 205 15.67 2.90 0.76
C ALA A 205 16.92 3.78 0.71
N LYS A 206 16.79 5.07 1.01
CA LYS A 206 17.94 5.99 1.07
C LYS A 206 18.97 5.56 2.11
N LYS A 207 18.54 5.21 3.33
CA LYS A 207 19.44 4.71 4.37
C LYS A 207 20.22 3.47 3.95
N LEU A 208 19.59 2.58 3.20
CA LEU A 208 20.22 1.35 2.70
C LEU A 208 21.00 1.55 1.39
N ASN A 209 21.09 2.79 0.87
CA ASN A 209 21.67 3.12 -0.43
C ASN A 209 21.03 2.34 -1.60
N MET A 210 19.72 2.12 -1.53
CA MET A 210 18.93 1.47 -2.57
C MET A 210 18.36 2.50 -3.55
N SER A 211 18.25 2.11 -4.81
CA SER A 211 17.71 2.95 -5.88
C SER A 211 16.19 3.02 -5.82
N ILE A 212 15.64 4.21 -6.08
CA ILE A 212 14.18 4.43 -6.19
C ILE A 212 13.87 5.10 -7.51
N MET A 213 12.82 4.63 -8.20
CA MET A 213 12.26 5.28 -9.36
C MET A 213 10.74 5.44 -9.25
N SER A 214 10.18 6.35 -10.06
CA SER A 214 8.74 6.42 -10.29
C SER A 214 8.39 6.02 -11.72
N PHE A 215 7.25 5.34 -11.89
CA PHE A 215 6.73 4.95 -13.20
C PHE A 215 6.12 6.13 -13.94
N SER A 216 5.50 7.05 -13.20
CA SER A 216 4.74 8.18 -13.75
C SER A 216 4.89 9.41 -12.86
N ASP A 217 4.12 10.42 -13.15
CA ASP A 217 3.94 11.62 -12.34
C ASP A 217 2.46 12.04 -12.33
N LEU A 218 2.09 12.95 -11.41
CA LEU A 218 0.71 13.40 -11.24
C LEU A 218 0.12 14.03 -12.52
N ASN A 219 0.92 14.71 -13.33
CA ASN A 219 0.41 15.35 -14.56
C ASN A 219 0.08 14.28 -15.61
N ARG A 220 0.94 13.26 -15.78
CA ARG A 220 0.66 12.15 -16.69
C ARG A 220 -0.57 11.37 -16.25
N LEU A 221 -0.65 11.02 -14.96
CA LEU A 221 -1.76 10.21 -14.44
C LEU A 221 -3.12 10.92 -14.56
N PHE A 222 -3.20 12.22 -14.25
CA PHE A 222 -4.48 12.88 -14.04
C PHE A 222 -4.83 13.95 -15.08
N LYS A 223 -3.85 14.51 -15.80
CA LYS A 223 -4.11 15.57 -16.77
C LYS A 223 -3.90 15.14 -18.23
N ASN A 224 -2.82 14.40 -18.49
CA ASN A 224 -2.43 14.07 -19.86
C ASN A 224 -2.88 12.68 -20.29
N GLY A 225 -3.39 11.86 -19.34
CA GLY A 225 -3.70 10.45 -19.54
C GLY A 225 -2.43 9.60 -19.57
N ASP A 226 -2.37 8.58 -18.73
CA ASP A 226 -1.32 7.57 -18.75
C ASP A 226 -1.87 6.29 -19.39
N ASN A 227 -1.21 5.79 -20.44
CA ASN A 227 -1.65 4.59 -21.13
C ASN A 227 -1.31 3.29 -20.39
N MET A 228 -0.39 3.35 -19.42
CA MET A 228 0.03 2.19 -18.64
C MET A 228 -0.78 2.03 -17.36
N PHE A 229 -1.28 3.13 -16.78
CA PHE A 229 -1.84 3.13 -15.44
C PHE A 229 -3.14 3.92 -15.37
N THR A 230 -4.07 3.42 -14.55
CA THR A 230 -5.24 4.18 -14.10
C THR A 230 -5.40 4.02 -12.61
N HIS A 231 -5.53 5.13 -11.89
CA HIS A 231 -5.84 5.17 -10.47
C HIS A 231 -7.19 5.86 -10.28
N THR A 232 -8.16 5.17 -9.71
CA THR A 232 -9.55 5.67 -9.61
C THR A 232 -9.88 6.31 -8.27
N TRP A 233 -8.92 6.39 -7.34
CA TRP A 233 -9.14 6.85 -5.97
C TRP A 233 -9.84 8.22 -5.84
N LEU A 234 -9.58 9.16 -6.77
CA LEU A 234 -10.25 10.46 -6.78
C LEU A 234 -11.73 10.37 -7.18
N SER A 235 -12.11 9.36 -7.97
CA SER A 235 -13.52 9.16 -8.31
C SER A 235 -14.32 8.52 -7.17
N LEU A 236 -13.67 7.80 -6.25
CA LEU A 236 -14.31 7.21 -5.07
C LEU A 236 -14.63 8.24 -3.97
N ILE A 237 -13.96 9.41 -3.97
CA ILE A 237 -14.24 10.49 -3.01
C ILE A 237 -15.53 11.25 -3.36
N HIS A 238 -15.99 11.19 -4.61
CA HIS A 238 -17.12 11.94 -5.13
C HIS A 238 -18.38 11.08 -5.35
N ILE A 239 -18.31 9.80 -5.05
CA ILE A 239 -19.44 8.86 -5.02
C ILE A 239 -19.84 8.57 -3.56
#